data_6cd202c63c261599d73843b9164270be
#
_entry.id   6cd202c63c261599d73843b9164270be
#
_cell.length_a   1.000
_cell.length_b   1.000
_cell.length_c   1.000
_cell.angle_alpha   90.00
_cell.angle_beta   90.00
_cell.angle_gamma   90.00
#
_symmetry.space_group_name_H-M   'P 1'
#
loop_
_entity.id
_entity.type
_entity.pdbx_description
1 polymer ?
#
loop_
_entity_poly.entity_id
_entity_poly.type
_entity_poly.pdbx_seq_one_letter_code
_entity_poly.pdbx_strand_id
1 'polypeptide(L)'
;MLKYWEVENYTRISAYDGREDDLSDILKGRYPDMMSSSEVGCTTSHLKAMKEFLKTDAPCALMMEDDCDISTASYWGFTWKDFYAKIPYDYDVIQLAIINPAQVYAQLHRRFVNDFSTACYLITRHHAEKLVRLHCKGEKYKLDQGAKPRAVADDLIYNSGNTFAIPLFLYKLELGSSIHDIHIDVFHKSSYEGIWQFWKAQSQEVDNWDPYFNYDPYFGRIPPGFEGK
;
A
#
# COMPACT_ATOMS: atom_id res chain seq x y z
N MET A 1 18.42 -3.50 3.76
CA MET A 1 17.25 -3.70 4.62
C MET A 1 16.79 -5.16 4.65
N LEU A 2 16.29 -5.76 3.57
CA LEU A 2 15.79 -7.16 3.55
C LEU A 2 16.79 -8.17 4.11
N LYS A 3 18.07 -8.07 3.76
CA LYS A 3 19.14 -8.93 4.29
C LYS A 3 19.29 -8.81 5.81
N TYR A 4 19.11 -7.62 6.38
CA TYR A 4 19.19 -7.40 7.84
C TYR A 4 18.04 -8.12 8.57
N TRP A 5 16.86 -8.19 7.94
CA TRP A 5 15.68 -8.86 8.48
C TRP A 5 15.56 -10.33 8.03
N GLU A 6 16.62 -10.90 7.46
CA GLU A 6 16.68 -12.30 7.00
C GLU A 6 15.58 -12.66 6.00
N VAL A 7 15.11 -11.67 5.23
CA VAL A 7 14.15 -11.92 4.15
C VAL A 7 14.91 -12.41 2.93
N GLU A 8 14.93 -13.71 2.72
CA GLU A 8 15.68 -14.36 1.64
C GLU A 8 14.85 -14.59 0.38
N ASN A 9 13.56 -14.87 0.55
CA ASN A 9 12.65 -15.22 -0.55
C ASN A 9 11.93 -13.97 -1.09
N TYR A 10 12.58 -13.22 -1.96
CA TYR A 10 11.95 -12.11 -2.66
C TYR A 10 12.35 -12.07 -4.14
N THR A 11 11.48 -11.50 -4.95
CA THR A 11 11.75 -11.24 -6.37
C THR A 11 11.77 -9.74 -6.61
N ARG A 12 12.90 -9.22 -7.09
CA ARG A 12 13.00 -7.81 -7.46
C ARG A 12 12.44 -7.62 -8.87
N ILE A 13 11.46 -6.73 -8.99
CA ILE A 13 10.88 -6.33 -10.27
C ILE A 13 11.40 -4.94 -10.62
N SER A 14 12.06 -4.81 -11.76
CA SER A 14 12.50 -3.49 -12.25
C SER A 14 11.29 -2.65 -12.60
N ALA A 15 11.17 -1.48 -12.02
CA ALA A 15 10.11 -0.52 -12.30
C ALA A 15 10.28 0.13 -13.68
N TYR A 16 9.19 0.72 -14.18
CA TYR A 16 9.25 1.67 -15.31
C TYR A 16 9.49 3.08 -14.76
N ASP A 17 10.49 3.78 -15.27
CA ASP A 17 10.74 5.16 -14.89
C ASP A 17 10.04 6.13 -15.85
N GLY A 18 8.90 6.67 -15.43
CA GLY A 18 8.14 7.61 -16.24
C GLY A 18 8.78 8.99 -16.43
N ARG A 19 9.92 9.26 -15.78
CA ARG A 19 10.67 10.52 -15.96
C ARG A 19 11.66 10.41 -17.13
N GLU A 20 12.17 9.21 -17.38
CA GLU A 20 13.22 8.94 -18.37
C GLU A 20 12.69 8.16 -19.57
N ASP A 21 11.66 7.32 -19.36
CA ASP A 21 11.12 6.42 -20.38
C ASP A 21 9.92 7.03 -21.10
N ASP A 22 9.83 6.85 -22.41
CA ASP A 22 8.56 7.04 -23.13
C ASP A 22 7.66 5.82 -22.89
N LEU A 23 6.70 5.99 -22.01
CA LEU A 23 5.77 4.93 -21.61
C LEU A 23 4.64 4.69 -22.62
N SER A 24 4.55 5.44 -23.71
CA SER A 24 3.49 5.26 -24.71
C SER A 24 3.55 3.88 -25.36
N ASP A 25 4.75 3.33 -25.54
CA ASP A 25 4.94 2.00 -26.15
C ASP A 25 4.45 0.85 -25.29
N ILE A 26 4.40 1.01 -23.97
CA ILE A 26 3.88 -0.02 -23.07
C ILE A 26 2.37 0.13 -22.80
N LEU A 27 1.75 1.22 -23.25
CA LEU A 27 0.33 1.44 -23.09
C LEU A 27 -0.47 0.91 -24.29
N LYS A 28 -1.68 0.46 -24.00
CA LYS A 28 -2.70 0.10 -24.98
C LYS A 28 -3.88 1.06 -24.89
N GLY A 29 -4.19 1.71 -25.99
CA GLY A 29 -5.25 2.71 -26.04
C GLY A 29 -4.69 4.12 -25.89
N ARG A 30 -5.53 5.03 -25.39
CA ARG A 30 -5.15 6.42 -25.18
C ARG A 30 -4.26 6.56 -23.93
N TYR A 31 -3.27 7.44 -24.02
CA TYR A 31 -2.51 7.84 -22.83
C TYR A 31 -3.46 8.51 -21.81
N PRO A 32 -3.39 8.19 -20.52
CA PRO A 32 -4.31 8.74 -19.54
C PRO A 32 -4.02 10.22 -19.25
N ASP A 33 -4.88 11.11 -19.73
CA ASP A 33 -4.69 12.56 -19.66
C ASP A 33 -4.59 13.13 -18.25
N MET A 34 -5.10 12.40 -17.25
CA MET A 34 -5.17 12.84 -15.85
C MET A 34 -4.03 12.26 -15.00
N MET A 35 -3.04 11.65 -15.62
CA MET A 35 -1.88 11.03 -14.94
C MET A 35 -0.59 11.63 -15.44
N SER A 36 0.33 11.90 -14.52
CA SER A 36 1.73 12.19 -14.88
C SER A 36 2.42 10.93 -15.37
N SER A 37 3.53 11.10 -16.08
CA SER A 37 4.35 9.95 -16.53
C SER A 37 4.87 9.13 -15.35
N SER A 38 5.23 9.77 -14.23
CA SER A 38 5.63 9.08 -13.01
C SER A 38 4.49 8.25 -12.40
N GLU A 39 3.25 8.75 -12.39
CA GLU A 39 2.08 7.99 -11.93
C GLU A 39 1.78 6.80 -12.85
N VAL A 40 1.95 6.97 -14.16
CA VAL A 40 1.83 5.86 -15.13
C VAL A 40 2.93 4.82 -14.90
N GLY A 41 4.18 5.25 -14.70
CA GLY A 41 5.31 4.39 -14.38
C GLY A 41 5.07 3.57 -13.11
N CYS A 42 4.63 4.22 -12.03
CA CYS A 42 4.29 3.59 -10.76
C CYS A 42 3.18 2.54 -10.96
N THR A 43 2.04 2.91 -11.54
CA THR A 43 0.89 2.02 -11.74
C THR A 43 1.26 0.80 -12.58
N THR A 44 1.97 0.99 -13.70
CA THR A 44 2.39 -0.11 -14.58
C THR A 44 3.43 -1.01 -13.93
N SER A 45 4.29 -0.47 -13.06
CA SER A 45 5.26 -1.25 -12.28
C SER A 45 4.58 -2.17 -11.28
N HIS A 46 3.54 -1.71 -10.58
CA HIS A 46 2.73 -2.57 -9.71
C HIS A 46 2.00 -3.67 -10.50
N LEU A 47 1.41 -3.34 -11.64
CA LEU A 47 0.78 -4.35 -12.51
C LEU A 47 1.80 -5.37 -13.03
N LYS A 48 3.02 -4.94 -13.34
CA LYS A 48 4.13 -5.83 -13.72
C LYS A 48 4.50 -6.77 -12.57
N ALA A 49 4.61 -6.25 -11.35
CA ALA A 49 4.87 -7.06 -10.16
C ALA A 49 3.76 -8.09 -9.90
N MET A 50 2.49 -7.71 -10.09
CA MET A 50 1.38 -8.65 -9.99
C MET A 50 1.43 -9.74 -11.08
N LYS A 51 1.81 -9.42 -12.33
CA LYS A 51 2.03 -10.43 -13.39
C LYS A 51 3.10 -11.45 -12.96
N GLU A 52 4.21 -11.00 -12.36
CA GLU A 52 5.25 -11.90 -11.87
C GLU A 52 4.77 -12.74 -10.68
N PHE A 53 4.07 -12.17 -9.72
CA PHE A 53 3.44 -12.90 -8.62
C PHE A 53 2.54 -14.03 -9.12
N LEU A 54 1.74 -13.78 -10.13
CA LEU A 54 0.81 -14.76 -10.69
C LEU A 54 1.49 -15.95 -11.40
N LYS A 55 2.79 -15.90 -11.64
CA LYS A 55 3.58 -17.05 -12.11
C LYS A 55 3.94 -18.05 -11.01
N THR A 56 3.75 -17.68 -9.74
CA THR A 56 3.92 -18.55 -8.57
C THR A 56 2.60 -19.21 -8.21
N ASP A 57 2.60 -20.15 -7.27
CA ASP A 57 1.37 -20.77 -6.72
C ASP A 57 0.95 -20.16 -5.37
N ALA A 58 1.62 -19.09 -4.91
CA ALA A 58 1.32 -18.48 -3.62
C ALA A 58 -0.10 -17.88 -3.60
N PRO A 59 -0.86 -18.01 -2.49
CA PRO A 59 -2.23 -17.50 -2.38
C PRO A 59 -2.28 -15.98 -2.20
N CYS A 60 -1.20 -15.39 -1.70
CA CYS A 60 -1.05 -13.94 -1.52
C CYS A 60 0.41 -13.54 -1.68
N ALA A 61 0.65 -12.24 -1.86
CA ALA A 61 2.00 -11.67 -1.94
C ALA A 61 2.09 -10.37 -1.14
N LEU A 62 3.22 -10.19 -0.48
CA LEU A 62 3.63 -8.90 0.05
C LEU A 62 4.32 -8.12 -1.07
N MET A 63 3.70 -7.04 -1.50
CA MET A 63 4.26 -6.08 -2.45
C MET A 63 4.93 -4.96 -1.69
N MET A 64 6.14 -4.59 -2.13
CA MET A 64 6.95 -3.61 -1.42
C MET A 64 7.72 -2.75 -2.42
N GLU A 65 7.66 -1.44 -2.27
CA GLU A 65 8.50 -0.50 -2.99
C GLU A 65 9.88 -0.41 -2.31
N ASP A 66 10.86 0.16 -2.97
CA ASP A 66 12.24 0.26 -2.47
C ASP A 66 12.43 1.35 -1.40
N ASP A 67 11.47 2.24 -1.26
CA ASP A 67 11.38 3.22 -0.19
C ASP A 67 10.61 2.72 1.06
N CYS A 68 10.01 1.54 1.04
CA CYS A 68 9.40 0.95 2.23
C CYS A 68 10.46 0.73 3.33
N ASP A 69 10.13 1.12 4.56
CA ASP A 69 10.96 0.92 5.74
C ASP A 69 10.29 -0.02 6.74
N ILE A 70 10.90 -1.20 6.91
CA ILE A 70 10.42 -2.25 7.81
C ILE A 70 11.05 -2.19 9.21
N SER A 71 11.74 -1.11 9.56
CA SER A 71 12.42 -0.96 10.86
C SER A 71 11.47 -0.99 12.06
N THR A 72 10.21 -0.63 11.86
CA THR A 72 9.14 -0.74 12.86
C THR A 72 8.95 -2.17 13.39
N ALA A 73 9.30 -3.18 12.61
CA ALA A 73 9.20 -4.59 13.04
C ALA A 73 10.01 -4.90 14.30
N SER A 74 11.06 -4.13 14.60
CA SER A 74 11.84 -4.26 15.85
C SER A 74 11.06 -3.86 17.10
N TYR A 75 9.95 -3.15 16.95
CA TYR A 75 9.09 -2.68 18.04
C TYR A 75 7.81 -3.51 18.20
N TRP A 76 7.61 -4.53 17.35
CA TRP A 76 6.41 -5.35 17.41
C TRP A 76 6.42 -6.27 18.64
N GLY A 77 5.38 -6.24 19.45
CA GLY A 77 5.10 -7.21 20.50
C GLY A 77 4.37 -8.47 19.99
N PHE A 78 4.37 -8.72 18.68
CA PHE A 78 3.71 -9.84 18.00
C PHE A 78 4.56 -10.34 16.83
N THR A 79 4.23 -11.51 16.31
CA THR A 79 4.84 -12.03 15.09
C THR A 79 3.99 -11.74 13.87
N TRP A 80 4.60 -11.79 12.68
CA TRP A 80 3.85 -11.73 11.41
C TRP A 80 2.73 -12.79 11.34
N LYS A 81 2.98 -13.97 11.91
CA LYS A 81 2.00 -15.05 11.97
C LYS A 81 0.78 -14.68 12.83
N ASP A 82 1.02 -14.02 13.96
CA ASP A 82 -0.06 -13.57 14.85
C ASP A 82 -0.93 -12.53 14.15
N PHE A 83 -0.32 -11.55 13.49
CA PHE A 83 -1.02 -10.57 12.69
C PHE A 83 -1.84 -11.23 11.56
N TYR A 84 -1.20 -12.09 10.76
CA TYR A 84 -1.85 -12.73 9.62
C TYR A 84 -3.03 -13.61 10.02
N ALA A 85 -2.98 -14.23 11.20
CA ALA A 85 -4.08 -15.05 11.73
C ALA A 85 -5.31 -14.23 12.15
N LYS A 86 -5.19 -12.91 12.31
CA LYS A 86 -6.25 -12.01 12.80
C LYS A 86 -6.88 -11.13 11.73
N ILE A 87 -6.24 -10.97 10.58
CA ILE A 87 -6.80 -10.15 9.51
C ILE A 87 -8.11 -10.75 8.98
N PRO A 88 -9.04 -9.92 8.46
CA PRO A 88 -10.29 -10.41 7.89
C PRO A 88 -10.04 -11.42 6.75
N TYR A 89 -10.70 -12.57 6.81
CA TYR A 89 -10.51 -13.65 5.83
C TYR A 89 -10.92 -13.28 4.40
N ASP A 90 -11.78 -12.28 4.25
CA ASP A 90 -12.35 -11.81 2.98
C ASP A 90 -11.62 -10.57 2.42
N TYR A 91 -10.40 -10.25 2.92
CA TYR A 91 -9.63 -9.15 2.37
C TYR A 91 -9.19 -9.44 0.93
N ASP A 92 -9.17 -8.41 0.12
CA ASP A 92 -8.50 -8.40 -1.18
C ASP A 92 -7.10 -7.79 -1.05
N VAL A 93 -6.99 -6.70 -0.27
CA VAL A 93 -5.74 -5.98 -0.02
C VAL A 93 -5.68 -5.51 1.44
N ILE A 94 -4.49 -5.64 2.06
CA ILE A 94 -4.17 -4.96 3.32
C ILE A 94 -3.06 -3.96 3.05
N GLN A 95 -3.37 -2.67 3.17
CA GLN A 95 -2.38 -1.60 3.08
C GLN A 95 -1.58 -1.52 4.39
N LEU A 96 -0.26 -1.59 4.32
CA LEU A 96 0.64 -1.74 5.46
C LEU A 96 1.54 -0.54 5.70
N ALA A 97 1.67 0.35 4.72
CA ALA A 97 2.32 1.65 4.85
C ALA A 97 1.31 2.73 4.44
N ILE A 98 1.10 3.72 5.29
CA ILE A 98 0.02 4.70 5.14
C ILE A 98 0.58 6.11 5.20
N ILE A 99 0.15 6.94 4.27
CA ILE A 99 0.31 8.39 4.29
C ILE A 99 -1.09 8.99 4.40
N ASN A 100 -1.45 9.54 5.55
CA ASN A 100 -2.74 10.20 5.74
C ASN A 100 -2.51 11.61 6.31
N PRO A 101 -2.84 12.66 5.56
CA PRO A 101 -2.59 14.04 5.98
C PRO A 101 -3.46 14.50 7.16
N ALA A 102 -4.56 13.81 7.42
CA ALA A 102 -5.47 14.16 8.49
C ALA A 102 -5.15 13.41 9.78
N GLN A 103 -5.15 12.09 9.72
CA GLN A 103 -4.89 11.24 10.89
C GLN A 103 -4.52 9.82 10.46
N VAL A 104 -3.50 9.24 11.11
CA VAL A 104 -3.14 7.84 10.96
C VAL A 104 -3.66 7.06 12.16
N TYR A 105 -4.33 5.95 11.89
CA TYR A 105 -4.83 5.04 12.92
C TYR A 105 -3.95 3.79 12.99
N ALA A 106 -3.46 3.45 14.16
CA ALA A 106 -2.62 2.27 14.37
C ALA A 106 -3.41 0.95 14.42
N GLN A 107 -4.74 1.01 14.40
CA GLN A 107 -5.64 -0.15 14.42
C GLN A 107 -6.04 -0.56 13.01
N LEU A 108 -6.25 -1.86 12.79
CA LEU A 108 -6.80 -2.38 11.52
C LEU A 108 -8.20 -1.81 11.26
N HIS A 109 -8.37 -1.17 10.14
CA HIS A 109 -9.62 -0.52 9.75
C HIS A 109 -9.91 -0.68 8.26
N ARG A 110 -11.14 -0.45 7.84
CA ARG A 110 -11.46 -0.25 6.43
C ARG A 110 -10.65 0.93 5.91
N ARG A 111 -9.95 0.73 4.78
CA ARG A 111 -9.18 1.81 4.18
C ARG A 111 -10.04 3.04 3.96
N PHE A 112 -9.59 4.18 4.46
CA PHE A 112 -10.18 5.48 4.15
C PHE A 112 -9.66 5.97 2.81
N VAL A 113 -10.43 6.83 2.14
CA VAL A 113 -10.03 7.40 0.85
C VAL A 113 -8.72 8.19 0.94
N ASN A 114 -8.40 8.72 2.12
CA ASN A 114 -7.19 9.50 2.36
C ASN A 114 -6.00 8.67 2.88
N ASP A 115 -6.13 7.36 2.98
CA ASP A 115 -5.00 6.47 3.27
C ASP A 115 -4.25 6.23 1.96
N PHE A 116 -3.30 7.11 1.67
CA PHE A 116 -2.46 7.03 0.47
C PHE A 116 -1.26 6.11 0.69
N SER A 117 -0.52 5.84 -0.37
CA SER A 117 0.71 5.07 -0.45
C SER A 117 0.53 3.62 -0.88
N THR A 118 1.36 3.24 -1.83
CA THR A 118 1.54 1.86 -2.30
C THR A 118 2.88 1.26 -1.87
N ALA A 119 3.60 1.95 -0.97
CA ALA A 119 4.93 1.54 -0.51
C ALA A 119 4.97 0.11 0.05
N CYS A 120 3.90 -0.33 0.73
CA CYS A 120 3.79 -1.72 1.16
C CYS A 120 2.32 -2.16 1.33
N TYR A 121 1.99 -3.32 0.73
CA TYR A 121 0.67 -3.92 0.88
C TYR A 121 0.71 -5.44 0.67
N LEU A 122 -0.20 -6.15 1.34
CA LEU A 122 -0.49 -7.55 1.10
C LEU A 122 -1.66 -7.65 0.13
N ILE A 123 -1.53 -8.46 -0.93
CA ILE A 123 -2.56 -8.65 -1.95
C ILE A 123 -2.87 -10.13 -2.14
N THR A 124 -4.15 -10.48 -2.25
CA THR A 124 -4.57 -11.85 -2.57
C THR A 124 -4.35 -12.15 -4.06
N ARG A 125 -4.12 -13.43 -4.37
CA ARG A 125 -4.06 -13.90 -5.76
C ARG A 125 -5.30 -13.52 -6.55
N HIS A 126 -6.47 -13.74 -5.97
CA HIS A 126 -7.75 -13.41 -6.61
C HIS A 126 -7.82 -11.94 -7.07
N HIS A 127 -7.41 -11.03 -6.19
CA HIS A 127 -7.43 -9.60 -6.51
C HIS A 127 -6.38 -9.22 -7.55
N ALA A 128 -5.16 -9.78 -7.44
CA ALA A 128 -4.11 -9.59 -8.45
C ALA A 128 -4.55 -10.09 -9.83
N GLU A 129 -5.19 -11.27 -9.92
CA GLU A 129 -5.78 -11.79 -11.17
C GLU A 129 -6.83 -10.86 -11.75
N LYS A 130 -7.71 -10.31 -10.90
CA LYS A 130 -8.72 -9.33 -11.29
C LYS A 130 -8.07 -8.09 -11.91
N LEU A 131 -7.06 -7.50 -11.24
CA LEU A 131 -6.38 -6.30 -11.72
C LEU A 131 -5.61 -6.57 -13.03
N VAL A 132 -4.88 -7.67 -13.10
CA VAL A 132 -4.14 -8.06 -14.31
C VAL A 132 -5.10 -8.29 -15.48
N ARG A 133 -6.22 -8.99 -15.27
CA ARG A 133 -7.23 -9.20 -16.31
C ARG A 133 -7.84 -7.90 -16.82
N LEU A 134 -8.08 -6.94 -15.95
CA LEU A 134 -8.66 -5.64 -16.31
C LEU A 134 -7.65 -4.74 -17.02
N HIS A 135 -6.43 -4.67 -16.53
CA HIS A 135 -5.46 -3.65 -16.90
C HIS A 135 -4.28 -4.16 -17.74
N CYS A 136 -4.07 -5.47 -17.87
CA CYS A 136 -3.03 -6.02 -18.73
C CYS A 136 -3.63 -6.65 -19.98
N LYS A 137 -3.07 -6.32 -21.15
CA LYS A 137 -3.49 -6.83 -22.46
C LYS A 137 -2.26 -7.34 -23.22
N GLY A 138 -1.87 -8.59 -22.92
CA GLY A 138 -0.57 -9.14 -23.33
C GLY A 138 0.55 -8.40 -22.58
N GLU A 139 1.50 -7.85 -23.31
CA GLU A 139 2.63 -7.10 -22.75
C GLU A 139 2.32 -5.61 -22.52
N LYS A 140 1.14 -5.13 -22.91
CA LYS A 140 0.73 -3.73 -22.76
C LYS A 140 -0.25 -3.54 -21.61
N TYR A 141 -0.27 -2.32 -21.07
CA TYR A 141 -1.16 -1.92 -19.97
C TYR A 141 -2.26 -1.00 -20.47
N LYS A 142 -3.48 -1.22 -19.99
CA LYS A 142 -4.64 -0.39 -20.31
C LYS A 142 -5.07 0.41 -19.08
N LEU A 143 -4.80 1.71 -19.08
CA LEU A 143 -5.09 2.63 -18.00
C LEU A 143 -6.19 3.64 -18.34
N ASP A 144 -6.73 3.62 -19.54
CA ASP A 144 -7.90 4.40 -19.96
C ASP A 144 -9.16 3.80 -19.30
N GLN A 145 -9.70 4.48 -18.33
CA GLN A 145 -10.66 3.91 -17.38
C GLN A 145 -12.12 4.33 -17.60
N GLY A 146 -12.49 4.78 -18.76
CA GLY A 146 -13.89 5.14 -19.01
C GLY A 146 -14.47 6.12 -17.98
N ALA A 147 -15.18 5.60 -16.97
CA ALA A 147 -15.87 6.41 -15.96
C ALA A 147 -15.00 6.89 -14.79
N LYS A 148 -13.79 6.36 -14.60
CA LYS A 148 -12.90 6.77 -13.51
C LYS A 148 -11.88 7.79 -14.02
N PRO A 149 -11.72 8.95 -13.34
CA PRO A 149 -10.88 10.04 -13.85
C PRO A 149 -9.39 9.69 -13.81
N ARG A 150 -8.95 8.83 -12.88
CA ARG A 150 -7.53 8.49 -12.69
C ARG A 150 -7.35 7.00 -12.43
N ALA A 151 -6.27 6.44 -12.96
CA ALA A 151 -5.84 5.06 -12.74
C ALA A 151 -4.50 5.02 -11.99
N VAL A 152 -4.30 5.95 -11.04
CA VAL A 152 -3.12 5.93 -10.17
C VAL A 152 -3.10 4.67 -9.32
N ALA A 153 -1.90 4.25 -8.91
CA ALA A 153 -1.70 2.97 -8.24
C ALA A 153 -2.61 2.78 -7.02
N ASP A 154 -2.72 3.79 -6.14
CA ASP A 154 -3.60 3.76 -4.97
C ASP A 154 -5.05 3.46 -5.35
N ASP A 155 -5.61 4.22 -6.30
CA ASP A 155 -7.00 4.07 -6.70
C ASP A 155 -7.25 2.73 -7.39
N LEU A 156 -6.33 2.32 -8.25
CA LEU A 156 -6.44 1.08 -9.00
C LEU A 156 -6.36 -0.14 -8.09
N ILE A 157 -5.41 -0.16 -7.15
CA ILE A 157 -5.17 -1.31 -6.28
C ILE A 157 -6.25 -1.40 -5.20
N TYR A 158 -6.54 -0.28 -4.53
CA TYR A 158 -7.33 -0.29 -3.31
C TYR A 158 -8.83 -0.11 -3.51
N ASN A 159 -9.25 0.73 -4.47
CA ASN A 159 -10.68 1.03 -4.63
C ASN A 159 -11.46 -0.04 -5.39
N SER A 160 -10.78 -1.04 -5.95
CA SER A 160 -11.41 -2.12 -6.71
C SER A 160 -11.70 -3.38 -5.90
N GLY A 161 -11.32 -3.41 -4.61
CA GLY A 161 -11.44 -4.58 -3.75
C GLY A 161 -11.88 -4.26 -2.32
N ASN A 162 -11.96 -5.33 -1.52
CA ASN A 162 -12.18 -5.24 -0.09
C ASN A 162 -10.85 -4.91 0.61
N THR A 163 -10.61 -3.63 0.85
CA THR A 163 -9.32 -3.14 1.32
C THR A 163 -9.38 -2.67 2.76
N PHE A 164 -8.42 -3.14 3.55
CA PHE A 164 -8.16 -2.71 4.91
C PHE A 164 -6.80 -2.02 4.98
N ALA A 165 -6.56 -1.30 6.07
CA ALA A 165 -5.32 -0.56 6.29
C ALA A 165 -4.89 -0.66 7.76
N ILE A 166 -3.58 -0.77 7.97
CA ILE A 166 -2.90 -0.68 9.26
C ILE A 166 -1.44 -0.26 9.03
N PRO A 167 -0.90 0.75 9.72
CA PRO A 167 0.47 1.25 9.49
C PRO A 167 1.51 0.39 10.19
N LEU A 168 1.78 -0.81 9.67
CA LEU A 168 2.84 -1.69 10.22
C LEU A 168 4.23 -1.23 9.81
N PHE A 169 4.36 -0.61 8.63
CA PHE A 169 5.64 -0.17 8.06
C PHE A 169 5.65 1.33 7.80
N LEU A 170 6.84 1.86 7.64
CA LEU A 170 7.10 3.23 7.26
C LEU A 170 7.55 3.32 5.80
N TYR A 171 7.87 4.51 5.38
CA TYR A 171 8.48 4.84 4.10
C TYR A 171 9.64 5.81 4.35
N LYS A 172 10.63 5.81 3.45
CA LYS A 172 11.83 6.65 3.60
C LYS A 172 11.54 8.07 3.13
N LEU A 173 11.55 9.02 4.03
CA LEU A 173 11.41 10.44 3.72
C LEU A 173 12.57 11.00 2.89
N GLU A 174 13.78 10.46 3.10
CA GLU A 174 15.02 10.97 2.52
C GLU A 174 15.11 10.75 1.00
N LEU A 175 14.39 9.76 0.48
CA LEU A 175 14.40 9.46 -0.96
C LEU A 175 13.55 10.42 -1.79
N GLY A 176 12.77 11.28 -1.14
CA GLY A 176 11.84 12.16 -1.81
C GLY A 176 10.65 11.40 -2.44
N SER A 177 9.68 12.16 -2.94
CA SER A 177 8.63 11.58 -3.78
C SER A 177 9.00 11.78 -5.24
N SER A 178 9.14 10.70 -6.00
CA SER A 178 9.32 10.77 -7.46
C SER A 178 8.05 11.23 -8.19
N ILE A 179 6.93 11.32 -7.47
CA ILE A 179 5.62 11.65 -8.03
C ILE A 179 5.26 13.11 -7.77
N HIS A 180 5.47 13.61 -6.52
CA HIS A 180 5.07 14.96 -6.11
C HIS A 180 5.98 15.54 -5.03
N ASP A 181 6.87 16.45 -5.38
CA ASP A 181 7.84 17.07 -4.45
C ASP A 181 7.18 17.85 -3.30
N ILE A 182 6.04 18.50 -3.55
CA ILE A 182 5.34 19.31 -2.54
C ILE A 182 4.67 18.47 -1.46
N HIS A 183 4.37 17.21 -1.73
CA HIS A 183 3.66 16.34 -0.80
C HIS A 183 4.50 15.91 0.42
N ILE A 184 5.83 15.94 0.31
CA ILE A 184 6.75 15.50 1.39
C ILE A 184 6.53 16.31 2.65
N ASP A 185 6.61 17.64 2.55
CA ASP A 185 6.51 18.52 3.71
C ASP A 185 5.11 18.62 4.30
N VAL A 186 4.07 18.47 3.45
CA VAL A 186 2.67 18.70 3.86
C VAL A 186 2.01 17.41 4.37
N PHE A 187 2.30 16.26 3.76
CA PHE A 187 1.57 15.02 4.04
C PHE A 187 2.44 13.91 4.62
N HIS A 188 3.63 13.69 4.04
CA HIS A 188 4.46 12.54 4.40
C HIS A 188 5.04 12.67 5.80
N LYS A 189 5.57 13.85 6.13
CA LYS A 189 6.30 14.07 7.37
C LYS A 189 5.43 13.89 8.61
N SER A 190 4.23 14.47 8.63
CA SER A 190 3.32 14.34 9.77
C SER A 190 2.83 12.90 9.98
N SER A 191 2.51 12.19 8.88
CA SER A 191 2.14 10.77 8.94
C SER A 191 3.29 9.91 9.44
N TYR A 192 4.49 10.14 8.91
CA TYR A 192 5.71 9.44 9.33
C TYR A 192 5.97 9.61 10.82
N GLU A 193 5.96 10.86 11.31
CA GLU A 193 6.21 11.16 12.72
C GLU A 193 5.18 10.51 13.64
N GLY A 194 3.90 10.54 13.26
CA GLY A 194 2.82 9.90 14.03
C GLY A 194 2.98 8.39 14.12
N ILE A 195 3.26 7.71 12.99
CA ILE A 195 3.48 6.27 12.96
C ILE A 195 4.74 5.90 13.74
N TRP A 196 5.82 6.65 13.56
CA TRP A 196 7.08 6.41 14.24
C TRP A 196 6.97 6.56 15.76
N GLN A 197 6.27 7.62 16.22
CA GLN A 197 6.01 7.82 17.65
C GLN A 197 5.15 6.70 18.25
N PHE A 198 4.13 6.25 17.51
CA PHE A 198 3.33 5.10 17.94
C PHE A 198 4.21 3.88 18.19
N TRP A 199 5.00 3.46 17.18
CA TRP A 199 5.82 2.26 17.30
C TRP A 199 6.92 2.38 18.35
N LYS A 200 7.56 3.52 18.44
CA LYS A 200 8.70 3.72 19.37
C LYS A 200 8.31 3.86 20.83
N ALA A 201 7.14 4.40 21.11
CA ALA A 201 6.69 4.71 22.47
C ALA A 201 5.42 3.94 22.84
N GLN A 202 4.30 4.20 22.18
CA GLN A 202 3.00 3.68 22.59
C GLN A 202 2.88 2.16 22.46
N SER A 203 3.46 1.58 21.41
CA SER A 203 3.42 0.14 21.17
C SER A 203 4.09 -0.68 22.27
N GLN A 204 5.05 -0.08 23.00
CA GLN A 204 5.78 -0.75 24.06
C GLN A 204 4.92 -0.93 25.34
N GLU A 205 3.81 -0.22 25.43
CA GLU A 205 2.84 -0.32 26.54
C GLU A 205 1.66 -1.25 26.18
N VAL A 206 1.67 -1.84 24.98
CA VAL A 206 0.60 -2.73 24.51
C VAL A 206 0.86 -4.16 24.97
N ASP A 207 0.10 -4.61 25.97
CA ASP A 207 0.15 -5.99 26.46
C ASP A 207 -0.66 -6.96 25.60
N ASN A 208 -1.68 -6.47 24.90
CA ASN A 208 -2.57 -7.27 24.07
C ASN A 208 -2.80 -6.59 22.70
N TRP A 209 -2.39 -7.25 21.64
CA TRP A 209 -2.53 -6.77 20.26
C TRP A 209 -3.87 -7.13 19.60
N ASP A 210 -4.67 -8.00 20.21
CA ASP A 210 -5.95 -8.42 19.62
C ASP A 210 -6.87 -7.24 19.26
N PRO A 211 -7.04 -6.20 20.10
CA PRO A 211 -7.86 -5.06 19.75
C PRO A 211 -7.35 -4.28 18.53
N TYR A 212 -6.04 -4.31 18.25
CA TYR A 212 -5.44 -3.62 17.11
C TYR A 212 -5.65 -4.35 15.80
N PHE A 213 -5.82 -5.67 15.84
CA PHE A 213 -5.98 -6.51 14.65
C PHE A 213 -7.43 -6.92 14.39
N ASN A 214 -8.29 -6.84 15.39
CA ASN A 214 -9.70 -7.10 15.21
C ASN A 214 -10.35 -5.94 14.45
N TYR A 215 -10.88 -6.26 13.27
CA TYR A 215 -11.61 -5.29 12.48
C TYR A 215 -12.89 -4.87 13.17
N ASP A 216 -13.02 -3.58 13.48
CA ASP A 216 -14.26 -2.96 13.92
C ASP A 216 -14.92 -2.24 12.74
N PRO A 217 -16.11 -2.68 12.26
CA PRO A 217 -16.80 -2.03 11.15
C PRO A 217 -17.23 -0.59 11.47
N TYR A 218 -17.21 -0.19 12.71
CA TYR A 218 -17.55 1.17 13.15
C TYR A 218 -16.33 2.04 13.41
N PHE A 219 -15.14 1.49 13.38
CA PHE A 219 -13.90 2.24 13.60
C PHE A 219 -13.80 3.44 12.65
N GLY A 220 -13.47 4.60 13.19
CA GLY A 220 -13.35 5.85 12.42
C GLY A 220 -14.67 6.47 11.97
N ARG A 221 -15.83 5.87 12.27
CA ARG A 221 -17.15 6.48 12.02
C ARG A 221 -17.64 7.36 13.17
N ILE A 222 -17.07 7.15 14.35
CA ILE A 222 -17.37 7.98 15.53
C ILE A 222 -16.24 9.01 15.63
N PRO A 223 -16.54 10.31 15.54
CA PRO A 223 -15.53 11.35 15.74
C PRO A 223 -14.87 11.20 17.12
N PRO A 224 -13.55 11.47 17.23
CA PRO A 224 -12.88 11.50 18.50
C PRO A 224 -13.61 12.43 19.49
N GLY A 225 -13.93 11.95 20.70
CA GLY A 225 -14.69 12.70 21.71
C GLY A 225 -16.18 12.40 21.77
N PHE A 226 -16.71 11.53 20.89
CA PHE A 226 -18.05 10.96 20.99
C PHE A 226 -18.06 9.52 21.52
N GLU A 227 -17.05 9.13 22.27
CA GLU A 227 -17.09 7.92 23.06
C GLU A 227 -18.22 8.09 24.09
N GLY A 228 -19.27 7.29 23.88
CA GLY A 228 -20.56 7.46 24.52
C GLY A 228 -20.49 7.80 26.00
N LYS A 229 -21.13 8.91 26.35
CA LYS A 229 -21.58 9.18 27.72
C LYS A 229 -22.85 8.39 27.98
#